data_a6fbb13395524d1744727b295df8567b
#
_entry.id   a6fbb13395524d1744727b295df8567b
#
_cell.length_a   1.000
_cell.length_b   1.000
_cell.length_c   1.000
_cell.angle_alpha   90.00
_cell.angle_beta   90.00
_cell.angle_gamma   90.00
#
_symmetry.space_group_name_H-M   'P 1'
#
loop_
_entity.id
_entity.type
_entity.pdbx_description
1 polymer ?
#
loop_
_entity_poly.entity_id
_entity_poly.type
_entity_poly.pdbx_seq_one_letter_code
_entity_poly.pdbx_strand_id
1 'polypeptide(L)'
;MSQRVKIVNLLPELLGTYGDQGNVVTLSWRLSKRGIDNEVINASAFEKLPADGDFYFLGGGEDDAQVAAVELLRNGALQSALKNGAQLFAVCAGFQLLGESFPASNNRTISGLNLLPIKTESASPRSVGELLCESTLPIGALTGFENHGGQTKFTDRLQPLGIVQLGNGNHLSEKCDGAVTDQIIATYMHGPALVRNPALADYFLNRHGDLAGKLNEIEDSVFKKLHAERVAATK
;
A
#
# COMPACT_ATOMS: atom_id res chain seq x y z
N MET A 1 -20.04 -23.72 -0.74
CA MET A 1 -18.57 -23.59 -0.52
C MET A 1 -18.29 -22.11 -0.42
N SER A 2 -17.64 -21.64 0.64
CA SER A 2 -17.19 -20.23 0.69
C SER A 2 -16.20 -20.01 -0.45
N GLN A 3 -16.33 -18.92 -1.18
CA GLN A 3 -15.42 -18.56 -2.24
C GLN A 3 -14.03 -18.33 -1.62
N ARG A 4 -12.97 -18.87 -2.24
CA ARG A 4 -11.59 -18.66 -1.84
C ARG A 4 -11.20 -17.20 -2.04
N VAL A 5 -10.63 -16.57 -1.02
CA VAL A 5 -10.15 -15.17 -1.10
C VAL A 5 -8.90 -15.09 -1.98
N LYS A 6 -8.92 -14.24 -2.98
CA LYS A 6 -7.80 -14.03 -3.92
C LYS A 6 -7.01 -12.77 -3.58
N ILE A 7 -5.72 -12.93 -3.30
CA ILE A 7 -4.79 -11.83 -3.08
C ILE A 7 -3.88 -11.73 -4.30
N VAL A 8 -3.97 -10.66 -5.05
CA VAL A 8 -3.21 -10.43 -6.29
C VAL A 8 -2.02 -9.52 -5.99
N ASN A 9 -0.82 -10.06 -6.11
CA ASN A 9 0.44 -9.32 -6.06
C ASN A 9 0.78 -8.86 -7.48
N LEU A 10 0.63 -7.57 -7.74
CA LEU A 10 0.79 -7.00 -9.07
C LEU A 10 2.26 -6.74 -9.40
N LEU A 11 2.75 -7.31 -10.49
CA LEU A 11 4.06 -7.05 -11.10
C LEU A 11 5.22 -7.16 -10.09
N PRO A 12 5.32 -8.25 -9.29
CA PRO A 12 6.31 -8.36 -8.22
C PRO A 12 7.76 -8.28 -8.71
N GLU A 13 8.03 -8.59 -9.96
CA GLU A 13 9.34 -8.46 -10.61
C GLU A 13 9.73 -7.00 -10.89
N LEU A 14 8.77 -6.09 -10.98
CA LEU A 14 8.97 -4.65 -11.20
C LEU A 14 8.80 -3.86 -9.90
N LEU A 15 7.82 -4.24 -9.08
CA LEU A 15 7.38 -3.51 -7.88
C LEU A 15 7.59 -4.35 -6.61
N GLY A 16 8.76 -4.96 -6.44
CA GLY A 16 9.10 -5.83 -5.31
C GLY A 16 10.25 -5.34 -4.44
N THR A 17 10.72 -4.10 -4.63
CA THR A 17 11.84 -3.51 -3.89
C THR A 17 11.52 -3.42 -2.40
N TYR A 18 12.55 -3.50 -1.55
CA TYR A 18 12.47 -3.38 -0.08
C TYR A 18 11.67 -4.49 0.63
N GLY A 19 11.39 -5.61 -0.03
CA GLY A 19 10.69 -6.74 0.58
C GLY A 19 9.19 -6.52 0.78
N ASP A 20 8.58 -5.60 0.07
CA ASP A 20 7.16 -5.23 0.19
C ASP A 20 6.20 -6.40 -0.07
N GLN A 21 6.65 -7.46 -0.74
CA GLN A 21 5.90 -8.73 -0.89
C GLN A 21 5.50 -9.33 0.48
N GLY A 22 6.20 -9.00 1.56
CA GLY A 22 5.82 -9.38 2.90
C GLY A 22 4.43 -8.88 3.32
N ASN A 23 3.89 -7.83 2.69
CA ASN A 23 2.52 -7.38 2.90
C ASN A 23 1.51 -8.44 2.43
N VAL A 24 1.72 -9.02 1.25
CA VAL A 24 0.90 -10.10 0.68
C VAL A 24 0.95 -11.35 1.56
N VAL A 25 2.16 -11.75 1.98
CA VAL A 25 2.36 -12.89 2.90
C VAL A 25 1.61 -12.66 4.21
N THR A 26 1.64 -11.44 4.74
CA THR A 26 0.93 -11.08 5.97
C THR A 26 -0.58 -11.22 5.82
N LEU A 27 -1.16 -10.74 4.74
CA LEU A 27 -2.60 -10.86 4.49
C LEU A 27 -3.02 -12.34 4.39
N SER A 28 -2.30 -13.13 3.58
CA SER A 28 -2.54 -14.58 3.44
C SER A 28 -2.43 -15.32 4.77
N TRP A 29 -1.38 -15.04 5.56
CA TRP A 29 -1.18 -15.63 6.87
C TRP A 29 -2.34 -15.27 7.84
N ARG A 30 -2.77 -14.00 7.88
CA ARG A 30 -3.85 -13.55 8.76
C ARG A 30 -5.19 -14.16 8.40
N LEU A 31 -5.48 -14.37 7.12
CA LEU A 31 -6.66 -15.11 6.64
C LEU A 31 -6.58 -16.59 7.05
N SER A 32 -5.45 -17.24 6.78
CA SER A 32 -5.24 -18.64 7.11
C SER A 32 -5.36 -18.93 8.61
N LYS A 33 -4.85 -18.02 9.48
CA LYS A 33 -5.01 -18.13 10.95
C LYS A 33 -6.47 -18.04 11.40
N ARG A 34 -7.35 -17.47 10.57
CA ARG A 34 -8.80 -17.40 10.81
C ARG A 34 -9.57 -18.55 10.16
N GLY A 35 -8.88 -19.51 9.54
CA GLY A 35 -9.49 -20.60 8.80
C GLY A 35 -10.18 -20.16 7.50
N ILE A 36 -9.83 -18.99 6.98
CA ILE A 36 -10.35 -18.46 5.71
C ILE A 36 -9.46 -18.95 4.58
N ASP A 37 -10.04 -19.74 3.65
CA ASP A 37 -9.33 -20.25 2.48
C ASP A 37 -8.94 -19.09 1.57
N ASN A 38 -7.66 -19.05 1.17
CA ASN A 38 -7.13 -17.96 0.37
C ASN A 38 -6.02 -18.45 -0.56
N GLU A 39 -5.76 -17.68 -1.61
CA GLU A 39 -4.65 -17.91 -2.53
C GLU A 39 -3.95 -16.60 -2.88
N VAL A 40 -2.65 -16.70 -3.09
CA VAL A 40 -1.81 -15.59 -3.58
C VAL A 40 -1.52 -15.83 -5.05
N ILE A 41 -1.87 -14.84 -5.88
CA ILE A 41 -1.62 -14.83 -7.32
C ILE A 41 -0.55 -13.77 -7.60
N ASN A 42 0.63 -14.19 -8.05
CA ASN A 42 1.64 -13.27 -8.55
C ASN A 42 1.34 -12.96 -10.01
N ALA A 43 0.81 -11.77 -10.27
CA ALA A 43 0.45 -11.33 -11.62
C ALA A 43 1.68 -10.73 -12.31
N SER A 44 2.34 -11.54 -13.13
CA SER A 44 3.55 -11.19 -13.87
C SER A 44 3.29 -10.20 -15.00
N ALA A 45 4.32 -9.42 -15.36
CA ALA A 45 4.32 -8.52 -16.53
C ALA A 45 4.05 -9.22 -17.86
N PHE A 46 4.27 -10.53 -17.93
CA PHE A 46 4.11 -11.35 -19.15
C PHE A 46 2.76 -12.04 -19.23
N GLU A 47 1.86 -11.80 -18.30
CA GLU A 47 0.56 -12.46 -18.20
C GLU A 47 -0.58 -11.42 -18.22
N LYS A 48 -1.79 -11.90 -18.51
CA LYS A 48 -2.98 -11.06 -18.35
C LYS A 48 -3.23 -10.81 -16.88
N LEU A 49 -3.30 -9.54 -16.49
CA LEU A 49 -3.59 -9.17 -15.11
C LEU A 49 -5.00 -9.61 -14.71
N PRO A 50 -5.17 -10.30 -13.55
CA PRO A 50 -6.47 -10.71 -13.06
C PRO A 50 -7.36 -9.49 -12.76
N ALA A 51 -8.66 -9.60 -13.07
CA ALA A 51 -9.67 -8.59 -12.74
C ALA A 51 -10.70 -9.10 -11.70
N ASP A 52 -10.46 -10.30 -11.16
CA ASP A 52 -11.37 -11.03 -10.27
C ASP A 52 -10.72 -11.34 -8.89
N GLY A 53 -9.69 -10.56 -8.50
CA GLY A 53 -9.10 -10.60 -7.18
C GLY A 53 -9.91 -9.81 -6.17
N ASP A 54 -9.85 -10.22 -4.90
CA ASP A 54 -10.49 -9.52 -3.78
C ASP A 54 -9.57 -8.44 -3.20
N PHE A 55 -8.27 -8.74 -3.12
CA PHE A 55 -7.24 -7.83 -2.66
C PHE A 55 -6.13 -7.72 -3.69
N TYR A 56 -5.69 -6.49 -3.93
CA TYR A 56 -4.57 -6.17 -4.81
C TYR A 56 -3.46 -5.50 -4.04
N PHE A 57 -2.22 -5.77 -4.43
CA PHE A 57 -1.04 -5.17 -3.86
C PHE A 57 -0.12 -4.60 -4.94
N LEU A 58 0.35 -3.35 -4.73
CA LEU A 58 1.37 -2.68 -5.51
C LEU A 58 2.53 -2.28 -4.59
N GLY A 59 3.70 -2.81 -4.81
CA GLY A 59 4.90 -2.51 -4.03
C GLY A 59 5.69 -1.31 -4.52
N GLY A 60 6.83 -1.07 -3.88
CA GLY A 60 7.82 -0.09 -4.30
C GLY A 60 8.68 -0.59 -5.46
N GLY A 61 9.21 0.35 -6.24
CA GLY A 61 10.08 0.05 -7.40
C GLY A 61 10.95 1.24 -7.77
N GLU A 62 11.93 0.99 -8.63
CA GLU A 62 12.80 2.01 -9.20
C GLU A 62 12.13 2.70 -10.40
N ASP A 63 12.61 3.89 -10.78
CA ASP A 63 11.99 4.77 -11.78
C ASP A 63 11.61 4.07 -13.11
N ASP A 64 12.55 3.29 -13.72
CA ASP A 64 12.28 2.64 -14.99
C ASP A 64 11.29 1.47 -14.85
N ALA A 65 11.35 0.73 -13.74
CA ALA A 65 10.39 -0.30 -13.40
C ALA A 65 9.00 0.29 -13.15
N GLN A 66 8.94 1.45 -12.54
CA GLN A 66 7.69 2.20 -12.31
C GLN A 66 7.03 2.62 -13.61
N VAL A 67 7.80 3.12 -14.59
CA VAL A 67 7.31 3.46 -15.93
C VAL A 67 6.77 2.22 -16.66
N ALA A 68 7.50 1.11 -16.62
CA ALA A 68 7.04 -0.14 -17.23
C ALA A 68 5.74 -0.66 -16.56
N ALA A 69 5.68 -0.59 -15.22
CA ALA A 69 4.50 -1.04 -14.48
C ALA A 69 3.24 -0.22 -14.80
N VAL A 70 3.32 1.11 -14.88
CA VAL A 70 2.15 1.93 -15.18
C VAL A 70 1.58 1.63 -16.57
N GLU A 71 2.42 1.38 -17.57
CA GLU A 71 1.97 1.03 -18.92
C GLU A 71 1.21 -0.31 -18.93
N LEU A 72 1.70 -1.31 -18.21
CA LEU A 72 1.02 -2.61 -18.06
C LEU A 72 -0.33 -2.51 -17.33
N LEU A 73 -0.42 -1.62 -16.33
CA LEU A 73 -1.62 -1.42 -15.52
C LEU A 73 -2.72 -0.61 -16.22
N ARG A 74 -2.42 0.07 -17.35
CA ARG A 74 -3.39 0.83 -18.17
C ARG A 74 -4.41 -0.04 -18.89
N ASN A 75 -4.29 -1.35 -18.84
CA ASN A 75 -5.22 -2.29 -19.48
C ASN A 75 -6.64 -2.30 -18.88
N GLY A 76 -6.86 -1.61 -17.75
CA GLY A 76 -8.16 -1.47 -17.10
C GLY A 76 -8.57 -2.61 -16.18
N ALA A 77 -7.76 -3.65 -16.01
CA ALA A 77 -8.09 -4.78 -15.13
C ALA A 77 -8.21 -4.35 -13.66
N LEU A 78 -7.24 -3.59 -13.15
CA LEU A 78 -7.28 -3.06 -11.80
C LEU A 78 -8.47 -2.14 -11.56
N GLN A 79 -8.73 -1.21 -12.49
CA GLN A 79 -9.89 -0.30 -12.41
C GLN A 79 -11.21 -1.07 -12.35
N SER A 80 -11.31 -2.15 -13.16
CA SER A 80 -12.48 -3.03 -13.19
C SER A 80 -12.66 -3.75 -11.85
N ALA A 81 -11.58 -4.30 -11.29
CA ALA A 81 -11.61 -4.98 -9.99
C ALA A 81 -12.05 -4.04 -8.87
N LEU A 82 -11.48 -2.83 -8.80
CA LEU A 82 -11.86 -1.83 -7.79
C LEU A 82 -13.34 -1.45 -7.90
N LYS A 83 -13.87 -1.25 -9.11
CA LYS A 83 -15.31 -0.99 -9.32
C LYS A 83 -16.20 -2.13 -8.83
N ASN A 84 -15.69 -3.36 -8.83
CA ASN A 84 -16.38 -4.55 -8.34
C ASN A 84 -16.20 -4.80 -6.83
N GLY A 85 -15.56 -3.87 -6.11
CA GLY A 85 -15.42 -3.92 -4.64
C GLY A 85 -14.10 -4.48 -4.13
N ALA A 86 -13.13 -4.79 -5.00
CA ALA A 86 -11.80 -5.18 -4.59
C ALA A 86 -11.10 -4.07 -3.80
N GLN A 87 -10.15 -4.45 -2.94
CA GLN A 87 -9.35 -3.54 -2.14
C GLN A 87 -7.91 -3.48 -2.65
N LEU A 88 -7.30 -2.31 -2.65
CA LEU A 88 -5.92 -2.09 -3.08
C LEU A 88 -5.06 -1.54 -1.95
N PHE A 89 -3.93 -2.18 -1.70
CA PHE A 89 -2.86 -1.66 -0.84
C PHE A 89 -1.66 -1.31 -1.71
N ALA A 90 -1.18 -0.06 -1.63
CA ALA A 90 -0.09 0.43 -2.46
C ALA A 90 1.02 1.08 -1.64
N VAL A 91 2.28 0.78 -1.98
CA VAL A 91 3.46 1.26 -1.24
C VAL A 91 4.41 2.01 -2.18
N CYS A 92 4.83 3.22 -1.76
CA CYS A 92 5.90 4.01 -2.38
C CYS A 92 5.67 4.24 -3.90
N ALA A 93 6.43 3.60 -4.80
CA ALA A 93 6.20 3.67 -6.24
C ALA A 93 4.78 3.26 -6.61
N GLY A 94 4.24 2.19 -6.00
CA GLY A 94 2.85 1.78 -6.18
C GLY A 94 1.86 2.88 -5.82
N PHE A 95 2.10 3.64 -4.76
CA PHE A 95 1.27 4.80 -4.40
C PHE A 95 1.36 5.91 -5.46
N GLN A 96 2.55 6.24 -5.94
CA GLN A 96 2.77 7.28 -6.95
C GLN A 96 2.08 6.94 -8.28
N LEU A 97 2.11 5.65 -8.70
CA LEU A 97 1.46 5.18 -9.92
C LEU A 97 -0.04 5.45 -9.95
N LEU A 98 -0.70 5.48 -8.77
CA LEU A 98 -2.15 5.70 -8.66
C LEU A 98 -2.56 7.16 -8.96
N GLY A 99 -1.61 8.08 -8.94
CA GLY A 99 -1.85 9.52 -9.12
C GLY A 99 -2.12 9.94 -10.56
N GLU A 100 -2.24 11.26 -10.74
CA GLU A 100 -2.35 11.92 -12.04
C GLU A 100 -1.00 11.89 -12.76
N SER A 101 0.11 12.09 -12.02
CA SER A 101 1.46 12.07 -12.57
C SER A 101 2.51 11.79 -11.50
N PHE A 102 3.66 11.27 -11.94
CA PHE A 102 4.83 11.01 -11.12
C PHE A 102 6.11 11.28 -11.91
N PRO A 103 7.25 11.56 -11.22
CA PRO A 103 8.53 11.78 -11.87
C PRO A 103 9.17 10.47 -12.31
N ALA A 104 9.92 10.51 -13.40
CA ALA A 104 10.77 9.42 -13.86
C ALA A 104 12.17 9.96 -14.15
N SER A 105 13.10 9.06 -14.47
CA SER A 105 14.50 9.38 -14.85
C SER A 105 14.55 10.48 -15.91
N ASN A 106 15.61 11.27 -15.92
CA ASN A 106 15.85 12.38 -16.86
C ASN A 106 14.79 13.51 -16.77
N ASN A 107 14.30 13.83 -15.58
CA ASN A 107 13.33 14.90 -15.34
C ASN A 107 12.02 14.76 -16.17
N ARG A 108 11.67 13.55 -16.57
CA ARG A 108 10.39 13.29 -17.25
C ARG A 108 9.26 13.21 -16.23
N THR A 109 8.10 13.71 -16.62
CA THR A 109 6.84 13.48 -15.87
C THR A 109 6.00 12.48 -16.65
N ILE A 110 5.58 11.43 -15.98
CA ILE A 110 4.77 10.34 -16.54
C ILE A 110 3.36 10.46 -16.00
N SER A 111 2.36 10.28 -16.86
CA SER A 111 0.97 10.19 -16.42
C SER A 111 0.75 8.90 -15.65
N GLY A 112 0.12 8.97 -14.48
CA GLY A 112 -0.25 7.83 -13.66
C GLY A 112 -1.56 7.17 -14.12
N LEU A 113 -2.15 6.38 -13.22
CA LEU A 113 -3.42 5.67 -13.45
C LEU A 113 -4.66 6.54 -13.18
N ASN A 114 -4.47 7.72 -12.60
CA ASN A 114 -5.54 8.67 -12.25
C ASN A 114 -6.64 8.06 -11.36
N LEU A 115 -6.23 7.20 -10.42
CA LEU A 115 -7.11 6.57 -9.41
C LEU A 115 -7.19 7.38 -8.12
N LEU A 116 -6.19 8.22 -7.86
CA LEU A 116 -6.13 9.14 -6.74
C LEU A 116 -5.86 10.56 -7.24
N PRO A 117 -6.47 11.59 -6.64
CA PRO A 117 -6.18 12.98 -6.94
C PRO A 117 -4.86 13.42 -6.27
N ILE A 118 -3.75 12.91 -6.79
CA ILE A 118 -2.40 13.20 -6.30
C ILE A 118 -1.45 13.46 -7.46
N LYS A 119 -0.44 14.30 -7.20
CA LYS A 119 0.73 14.49 -8.06
C LYS A 119 1.99 14.27 -7.25
N THR A 120 2.95 13.56 -7.84
CA THR A 120 4.26 13.38 -7.24
C THR A 120 5.31 14.12 -8.06
N GLU A 121 6.18 14.86 -7.38
CA GLU A 121 7.32 15.57 -7.95
C GLU A 121 8.63 15.04 -7.35
N SER A 122 9.73 15.13 -8.09
CA SER A 122 11.05 14.78 -7.55
C SER A 122 11.44 15.76 -6.45
N ALA A 123 12.03 15.25 -5.39
CA ALA A 123 12.54 16.05 -4.28
C ALA A 123 13.95 15.67 -3.88
N SER A 124 14.66 16.66 -3.34
CA SER A 124 15.99 16.51 -2.75
C SER A 124 16.06 17.32 -1.46
N PRO A 125 16.63 16.76 -0.38
CA PRO A 125 17.19 15.41 -0.27
C PRO A 125 16.11 14.31 -0.29
N ARG A 126 16.52 13.07 -0.58
CA ARG A 126 15.69 11.87 -0.49
C ARG A 126 15.23 11.64 0.96
N SER A 127 13.98 11.28 1.16
CA SER A 127 13.45 10.90 2.47
C SER A 127 13.89 9.47 2.80
N VAL A 128 14.71 9.31 3.84
CA VAL A 128 15.22 8.00 4.29
C VAL A 128 15.23 7.97 5.81
N GLY A 129 14.49 7.04 6.41
CA GLY A 129 14.44 6.89 7.86
C GLY A 129 13.19 6.22 8.39
N GLU A 130 13.06 6.18 9.71
CA GLU A 130 11.83 5.71 10.36
C GLU A 130 10.71 6.73 10.17
N LEU A 131 9.51 6.24 9.92
CA LEU A 131 8.28 7.00 9.77
C LEU A 131 7.31 6.58 10.87
N LEU A 132 6.88 7.54 11.69
CA LEU A 132 5.85 7.37 12.70
C LEU A 132 4.68 8.30 12.40
N CYS A 133 3.49 7.75 12.34
CA CYS A 133 2.25 8.51 12.12
C CYS A 133 1.20 8.17 13.17
N GLU A 134 0.39 9.15 13.53
CA GLU A 134 -0.91 8.90 14.15
C GLU A 134 -1.92 8.63 13.04
N SER A 135 -2.54 7.46 13.04
CA SER A 135 -3.49 7.08 11.98
C SER A 135 -4.74 7.94 11.99
N THR A 136 -5.25 8.28 10.82
CA THR A 136 -6.59 8.88 10.67
C THR A 136 -7.71 7.85 10.77
N LEU A 137 -7.35 6.56 10.75
CA LEU A 137 -8.23 5.42 10.96
C LEU A 137 -8.24 5.03 12.45
N PRO A 138 -9.27 4.31 12.95
CA PRO A 138 -9.36 3.96 14.36
C PRO A 138 -8.44 2.78 14.75
N ILE A 139 -7.16 2.87 14.42
CA ILE A 139 -6.16 1.80 14.57
C ILE A 139 -4.89 2.21 15.34
N GLY A 140 -4.82 3.47 15.80
CA GLY A 140 -3.69 4.01 16.56
C GLY A 140 -2.47 4.35 15.71
N ALA A 141 -1.30 4.36 16.33
CA ALA A 141 -0.05 4.75 15.67
C ALA A 141 0.37 3.74 14.59
N LEU A 142 1.02 4.26 13.53
CA LEU A 142 1.60 3.49 12.43
C LEU A 142 3.10 3.71 12.38
N THR A 143 3.86 2.63 12.16
CA THR A 143 5.31 2.69 12.01
C THR A 143 5.73 2.11 10.68
N GLY A 144 6.74 2.72 10.05
CA GLY A 144 7.32 2.25 8.80
C GLY A 144 8.73 2.77 8.62
N PHE A 145 9.35 2.38 7.53
CA PHE A 145 10.60 2.94 7.04
C PHE A 145 10.31 3.61 5.70
N GLU A 146 10.64 4.89 5.56
CA GLU A 146 10.51 5.60 4.29
C GLU A 146 11.85 5.62 3.53
N ASN A 147 11.79 5.43 2.21
CA ASN A 147 12.95 5.56 1.33
C ASN A 147 12.51 5.97 -0.07
N HIS A 148 12.24 7.26 -0.26
CA HIS A 148 11.74 7.78 -1.52
C HIS A 148 12.31 9.16 -1.86
N GLY A 149 12.42 9.44 -3.17
CA GLY A 149 12.81 10.75 -3.71
C GLY A 149 11.62 11.56 -4.23
N GLY A 150 10.41 11.04 -4.14
CA GLY A 150 9.19 11.73 -4.55
C GLY A 150 8.53 12.48 -3.39
N GLN A 151 7.93 13.62 -3.69
CA GLN A 151 7.01 14.32 -2.80
C GLN A 151 5.63 14.35 -3.44
N THR A 152 4.64 13.80 -2.73
CA THR A 152 3.26 13.66 -3.21
C THR A 152 2.36 14.70 -2.56
N LYS A 153 1.62 15.43 -3.41
CA LYS A 153 0.60 16.40 -2.98
C LYS A 153 -0.78 15.96 -3.42
N PHE A 154 -1.76 16.24 -2.59
CA PHE A 154 -3.16 16.08 -2.97
C PHE A 154 -3.57 17.21 -3.89
N THR A 155 -4.21 16.88 -5.02
CA THR A 155 -4.74 17.85 -5.99
C THR A 155 -6.21 18.17 -5.74
N ASP A 156 -6.88 17.35 -4.92
CA ASP A 156 -8.25 17.54 -4.45
C ASP A 156 -8.37 16.94 -3.03
N ARG A 157 -9.56 17.05 -2.44
CA ARG A 157 -9.84 16.56 -1.10
C ARG A 157 -9.64 15.04 -1.02
N LEU A 158 -8.69 14.62 -0.19
CA LEU A 158 -8.33 13.22 0.04
C LEU A 158 -7.94 13.04 1.51
N GLN A 159 -8.35 11.93 2.12
CA GLN A 159 -7.96 11.59 3.48
C GLN A 159 -6.54 11.01 3.47
N PRO A 160 -5.58 11.56 4.24
CA PRO A 160 -4.30 10.90 4.45
C PRO A 160 -4.49 9.65 5.30
N LEU A 161 -3.56 8.67 5.20
CA LEU A 161 -3.55 7.50 6.07
C LEU A 161 -3.15 7.87 7.51
N GLY A 162 -2.22 8.80 7.67
CA GLY A 162 -1.77 9.23 8.97
C GLY A 162 -1.18 10.63 9.01
N ILE A 163 -1.10 11.19 10.20
CA ILE A 163 -0.44 12.47 10.50
C ILE A 163 0.96 12.17 11.02
N VAL A 164 1.97 12.68 10.33
CA VAL A 164 3.39 12.40 10.60
C VAL A 164 3.83 13.03 11.92
N GLN A 165 4.38 12.19 12.80
CA GLN A 165 5.03 12.57 14.07
C GLN A 165 6.56 12.55 13.93
N LEU A 166 7.10 11.58 13.21
CA LEU A 166 8.52 11.44 12.87
C LEU A 166 8.65 11.04 11.40
N GLY A 167 9.64 11.59 10.69
CA GLY A 167 9.84 11.37 9.25
C GLY A 167 9.18 12.45 8.40
N ASN A 168 9.00 12.16 7.12
CA ASN A 168 8.52 13.11 6.11
C ASN A 168 7.14 12.73 5.53
N GLY A 169 6.92 11.43 5.23
CA GLY A 169 5.71 10.96 4.60
C GLY A 169 5.52 11.50 3.17
N ASN A 170 4.30 11.92 2.83
CA ASN A 170 3.97 12.37 1.48
C ASN A 170 4.78 13.59 1.04
N HIS A 171 4.92 14.57 1.92
CA HIS A 171 5.54 15.85 1.60
C HIS A 171 6.10 16.52 2.86
N LEU A 172 7.30 17.11 2.75
CA LEU A 172 8.01 17.75 3.86
C LEU A 172 7.20 18.80 4.62
N SER A 173 6.32 19.52 3.94
CA SER A 173 5.53 20.62 4.55
C SER A 173 4.13 20.21 5.02
N GLU A 174 3.59 19.09 4.59
CA GLU A 174 2.18 18.74 4.85
C GLU A 174 1.99 17.82 6.06
N LYS A 175 3.07 17.25 6.57
CA LYS A 175 3.05 16.39 7.76
C LYS A 175 2.00 15.27 7.71
N CYS A 176 1.81 14.66 6.56
CA CYS A 176 0.91 13.52 6.38
C CYS A 176 1.59 12.40 5.59
N ASP A 177 1.13 11.17 5.77
CA ASP A 177 1.54 10.02 4.99
C ASP A 177 0.33 9.32 4.37
N GLY A 178 0.56 8.83 3.16
CA GLY A 178 -0.36 7.97 2.46
C GLY A 178 -1.66 8.63 2.02
N ALA A 179 -2.62 7.79 1.64
CA ALA A 179 -3.96 8.18 1.23
C ALA A 179 -4.96 7.05 1.51
N VAL A 180 -6.20 7.41 1.78
CA VAL A 180 -7.29 6.48 2.04
C VAL A 180 -8.53 6.88 1.23
N THR A 181 -9.09 5.93 0.49
CA THR A 181 -10.42 6.02 -0.13
C THR A 181 -11.26 4.80 0.27
N ASP A 182 -12.44 4.60 -0.28
CA ASP A 182 -13.25 3.41 -0.01
C ASP A 182 -12.59 2.09 -0.47
N GLN A 183 -11.76 2.09 -1.50
CA GLN A 183 -11.10 0.90 -2.03
C GLN A 183 -9.59 0.90 -1.90
N ILE A 184 -8.96 2.03 -1.60
CA ILE A 184 -7.51 2.17 -1.65
C ILE A 184 -6.96 2.59 -0.29
N ILE A 185 -5.90 1.92 0.15
CA ILE A 185 -4.97 2.42 1.17
C ILE A 185 -3.59 2.47 0.52
N ALA A 186 -2.96 3.63 0.59
CA ALA A 186 -1.63 3.84 0.06
C ALA A 186 -0.72 4.51 1.11
N THR A 187 0.61 4.29 1.05
CA THR A 187 1.57 4.81 2.03
C THR A 187 2.98 4.85 1.46
N TYR A 188 3.86 5.64 2.06
CA TYR A 188 5.31 5.55 1.86
C TYR A 188 6.02 4.59 2.83
N MET A 189 5.28 3.95 3.73
CA MET A 189 5.83 3.03 4.72
C MET A 189 6.24 1.70 4.10
N HIS A 190 7.52 1.38 4.14
CA HIS A 190 8.09 0.05 3.95
C HIS A 190 8.29 -0.68 5.28
N GLY A 191 8.79 -1.92 5.17
CA GLY A 191 9.29 -2.62 6.31
C GLY A 191 8.74 -4.01 6.67
N PRO A 192 7.89 -4.72 5.91
CA PRO A 192 6.67 -4.36 5.18
C PRO A 192 5.63 -3.69 6.07
N ALA A 193 4.88 -2.74 5.53
CA ALA A 193 3.97 -1.91 6.31
C ALA A 193 2.93 -2.72 7.12
N LEU A 194 2.32 -3.74 6.53
CA LEU A 194 1.30 -4.56 7.20
C LEU A 194 1.89 -5.52 8.26
N VAL A 195 3.17 -5.91 8.13
CA VAL A 195 3.88 -6.68 9.17
C VAL A 195 4.12 -5.80 10.40
N ARG A 196 4.55 -4.56 10.17
CA ARG A 196 4.83 -3.61 11.24
C ARG A 196 3.58 -3.13 11.96
N ASN A 197 2.42 -3.14 11.26
CA ASN A 197 1.16 -2.58 11.73
C ASN A 197 0.03 -3.62 11.66
N PRO A 198 -0.04 -4.57 12.61
CA PRO A 198 -1.05 -5.66 12.56
C PRO A 198 -2.50 -5.15 12.57
N ALA A 199 -2.78 -4.05 13.26
CA ALA A 199 -4.10 -3.43 13.26
C ALA A 199 -4.48 -2.87 11.88
N LEU A 200 -3.52 -2.31 11.12
CA LEU A 200 -3.74 -1.87 9.74
C LEU A 200 -4.03 -3.06 8.81
N ALA A 201 -3.31 -4.18 9.00
CA ALA A 201 -3.55 -5.38 8.22
C ALA A 201 -4.98 -5.93 8.41
N ASP A 202 -5.45 -6.00 9.66
CA ASP A 202 -6.83 -6.43 9.95
C ASP A 202 -7.87 -5.42 9.48
N TYR A 203 -7.60 -4.12 9.66
CA TYR A 203 -8.46 -3.07 9.15
C TYR A 203 -8.61 -3.19 7.62
N PHE A 204 -7.50 -3.39 6.90
CA PHE A 204 -7.53 -3.54 5.44
C PHE A 204 -8.33 -4.77 5.00
N LEU A 205 -8.11 -5.93 5.63
CA LEU A 205 -8.91 -7.14 5.35
C LEU A 205 -10.39 -6.93 5.61
N ASN A 206 -10.74 -6.23 6.70
CA ASN A 206 -12.14 -6.00 7.11
C ASN A 206 -12.91 -5.04 6.18
N ARG A 207 -12.24 -4.37 5.26
CA ARG A 207 -12.87 -3.47 4.27
C ARG A 207 -13.55 -4.22 3.12
N HIS A 208 -13.12 -5.45 2.83
CA HIS A 208 -13.75 -6.27 1.79
C HIS A 208 -15.11 -6.79 2.28
N GLY A 209 -16.17 -6.57 1.48
CA GLY A 209 -17.55 -6.80 1.89
C GLY A 209 -17.83 -8.20 2.45
N ASP A 210 -17.22 -9.24 1.88
CA ASP A 210 -17.39 -10.62 2.33
C ASP A 210 -16.75 -10.92 3.70
N LEU A 211 -15.75 -10.12 4.09
CA LEU A 211 -15.01 -10.24 5.36
C LEU A 211 -15.45 -9.24 6.42
N ALA A 212 -16.19 -8.19 6.02
CA ALA A 212 -16.58 -7.10 6.90
C ALA A 212 -17.33 -7.59 8.14
N GLY A 213 -16.80 -7.29 9.33
CA GLY A 213 -17.35 -7.69 10.61
C GLY A 213 -17.27 -9.19 10.93
N LYS A 214 -16.56 -10.00 10.12
CA LYS A 214 -16.48 -11.46 10.29
C LYS A 214 -15.08 -11.94 10.73
N LEU A 215 -14.12 -11.03 10.87
CA LEU A 215 -12.75 -11.39 11.25
C LEU A 215 -12.65 -11.63 12.76
N ASN A 216 -12.49 -12.87 13.18
CA ASN A 216 -12.19 -13.21 14.56
C ASN A 216 -10.78 -12.74 14.95
N GLU A 217 -10.56 -12.53 16.25
CA GLU A 217 -9.22 -12.30 16.78
C GLU A 217 -8.32 -13.51 16.52
N ILE A 218 -7.03 -13.25 16.36
CA ILE A 218 -5.99 -14.28 16.22
C ILE A 218 -4.89 -14.04 17.25
N GLU A 219 -4.15 -15.11 17.57
CA GLU A 219 -2.95 -14.99 18.39
C GLU A 219 -1.84 -14.31 17.57
N ASP A 220 -1.62 -13.04 17.86
CA ASP A 220 -0.61 -12.18 17.23
C ASP A 220 0.10 -11.26 18.24
N SER A 221 0.14 -11.66 19.51
CA SER A 221 0.74 -10.91 20.61
C SER A 221 2.19 -10.50 20.35
N VAL A 222 2.97 -11.34 19.68
CA VAL A 222 4.36 -11.04 19.29
C VAL A 222 4.41 -9.84 18.33
N PHE A 223 3.52 -9.77 17.34
CA PHE A 223 3.47 -8.65 16.39
C PHE A 223 3.02 -7.37 17.08
N LYS A 224 2.02 -7.45 17.95
CA LYS A 224 1.55 -6.31 18.77
C LYS A 224 2.64 -5.78 19.69
N LYS A 225 3.41 -6.67 20.32
CA LYS A 225 4.55 -6.30 21.17
C LYS A 225 5.64 -5.58 20.35
N LEU A 226 6.06 -6.15 19.22
CA LEU A 226 7.05 -5.54 18.33
C LEU A 226 6.59 -4.17 17.82
N HIS A 227 5.31 -4.02 17.48
CA HIS A 227 4.74 -2.73 17.11
C HIS A 227 4.86 -1.71 18.25
N ALA A 228 4.45 -2.08 19.47
CA ALA A 228 4.56 -1.21 20.64
C ALA A 228 6.00 -0.80 20.94
N GLU A 229 6.96 -1.72 20.84
CA GLU A 229 8.39 -1.44 21.01
C GLU A 229 8.91 -0.44 19.97
N ARG A 230 8.51 -0.57 18.69
CA ARG A 230 8.87 0.39 17.64
C ARG A 230 8.29 1.77 17.90
N VAL A 231 7.00 1.84 18.24
CA VAL A 231 6.36 3.13 18.61
C VAL A 231 7.09 3.80 19.79
N ALA A 232 7.51 3.02 20.79
CA ALA A 232 8.25 3.55 21.92
C ALA A 232 9.66 4.03 21.56
N ALA A 233 10.34 3.33 20.64
CA ALA A 233 11.70 3.67 20.21
C ALA A 233 11.76 4.89 19.27
N THR A 234 10.62 5.28 18.66
CA THR A 234 10.52 6.42 17.73
C THR A 234 9.95 7.70 18.37
N LYS A 235 9.57 7.64 19.64
CA LYS A 235 9.18 8.81 20.46
C LYS A 235 10.37 9.43 21.15
#